data_231af18e0613e52b4a0919314a1019b5
#
_entry.id   231af18e0613e52b4a0919314a1019b5
#
_cell.length_a   1.000
_cell.length_b   1.000
_cell.length_c   1.000
_cell.angle_alpha   90.00
_cell.angle_beta   90.00
_cell.angle_gamma   90.00
#
_symmetry.space_group_name_H-M   'P 1'
#
loop_
_entity.id
_entity.type
_entity.pdbx_description
1 polymer ?
#
loop_
_entity_poly.entity_id
_entity_poly.type
_entity_poly.pdbx_seq_one_letter_code
_entity_poly.pdbx_strand_id
1 'polypeptide(L)'
;MHKYEKTGYLTDNFKIFHLIDSDMPEIDFHFHDFHKILICLSGNISYCIEGRTYDLRPNDIVFVNAGEVHRPIIHDTTPYERIIFYISRNYLEDYQKKDNDLALCFKSAHKNQSHV
;
A
#
# COMPACT_ATOMS: atom_id res chain seq x y z
N MET A 1 -0.09 -0.92 25.05
CA MET A 1 -0.16 -0.18 23.80
C MET A 1 0.75 -0.85 22.78
N HIS A 2 0.20 -1.30 21.67
CA HIS A 2 0.97 -1.89 20.60
C HIS A 2 1.76 -0.81 19.87
N LYS A 3 3.08 -1.00 19.79
CA LYS A 3 3.91 -0.24 18.88
C LYS A 3 4.05 -1.06 17.58
N TYR A 4 3.63 -0.49 16.49
CA TYR A 4 3.81 -1.10 15.17
C TYR A 4 5.17 -0.74 14.62
N GLU A 5 5.78 -1.67 13.88
CA GLU A 5 7.09 -1.44 13.30
C GLU A 5 7.02 -0.57 12.06
N LYS A 6 7.95 0.37 11.96
CA LYS A 6 8.26 1.03 10.71
C LYS A 6 9.16 0.11 9.90
N THR A 7 8.73 -0.26 8.69
CA THR A 7 9.51 -1.14 7.83
C THR A 7 9.83 -0.48 6.51
N GLY A 8 10.99 -0.83 5.97
CA GLY A 8 11.47 -0.33 4.69
C GLY A 8 11.93 1.11 4.74
N TYR A 9 12.81 1.44 3.84
CA TYR A 9 13.35 2.78 3.68
C TYR A 9 13.37 3.12 2.20
N LEU A 10 12.93 4.32 1.85
CA LEU A 10 12.94 4.81 0.48
C LEU A 10 13.94 5.96 0.38
N THR A 11 15.05 5.74 -0.31
CA THR A 11 16.08 6.75 -0.55
C THR A 11 15.87 7.50 -1.86
N ASP A 12 15.14 6.92 -2.80
CA ASP A 12 14.79 7.52 -4.08
C ASP A 12 13.42 8.18 -4.02
N ASN A 13 13.07 8.94 -5.06
CA ASN A 13 11.75 9.56 -5.17
C ASN A 13 10.64 8.51 -5.33
N PHE A 14 10.92 7.42 -6.02
CA PHE A 14 10.00 6.31 -6.17
C PHE A 14 10.73 5.01 -6.48
N LYS A 15 10.04 3.88 -6.24
CA LYS A 15 10.48 2.55 -6.65
C LYS A 15 9.28 1.75 -7.14
N ILE A 16 9.53 0.82 -8.07
CA ILE A 16 8.50 -0.07 -8.63
C ILE A 16 8.98 -1.51 -8.47
N PHE A 17 8.08 -2.37 -8.00
CA PHE A 17 8.33 -3.81 -7.84
C PHE A 17 7.23 -4.59 -8.53
N HIS A 18 7.59 -5.69 -9.15
CA HIS A 18 6.65 -6.70 -9.62
C HIS A 18 7.00 -8.01 -8.90
N LEU A 19 6.09 -8.51 -8.09
CA LEU A 19 6.33 -9.64 -7.20
C LEU A 19 5.26 -10.72 -7.40
N ILE A 20 5.69 -11.98 -7.31
CA ILE A 20 4.80 -13.15 -7.32
C ILE A 20 5.27 -14.07 -6.20
N ASP A 21 4.38 -14.38 -5.26
CA ASP A 21 4.65 -15.28 -4.15
C ASP A 21 3.48 -16.24 -3.94
N SER A 22 3.78 -17.47 -3.57
CA SER A 22 2.74 -18.50 -3.34
C SER A 22 2.70 -19.01 -1.90
N ASP A 23 3.77 -18.87 -1.16
CA ASP A 23 3.91 -19.35 0.21
C ASP A 23 4.57 -18.29 1.07
N MET A 24 3.81 -17.24 1.33
CA MET A 24 4.29 -16.11 2.13
C MET A 24 4.02 -16.34 3.61
N PRO A 25 4.96 -15.98 4.49
CA PRO A 25 4.69 -15.95 5.91
C PRO A 25 3.64 -14.88 6.25
N GLU A 26 2.98 -15.04 7.37
CA GLU A 26 2.11 -14.00 7.89
C GLU A 26 2.91 -12.72 8.14
N ILE A 27 2.36 -11.59 7.68
CA ILE A 27 2.99 -10.28 7.83
C ILE A 27 2.20 -9.48 8.84
N ASP A 28 2.88 -9.01 9.89
CA ASP A 28 2.25 -8.20 10.94
C ASP A 28 1.95 -6.78 10.46
N PHE A 29 1.11 -6.11 11.22
CA PHE A 29 0.86 -4.69 11.03
C PHE A 29 2.16 -3.89 11.09
N HIS A 30 2.34 -3.01 10.14
CA HIS A 30 3.51 -2.15 10.03
C HIS A 30 3.14 -0.84 9.33
N PHE A 31 4.08 0.08 9.29
CA PHE A 31 3.91 1.32 8.52
C PHE A 31 5.22 1.71 7.83
N HIS A 32 5.10 2.58 6.84
CA HIS A 32 6.24 3.13 6.11
C HIS A 32 6.21 4.66 6.23
N ASP A 33 7.35 5.32 6.00
CA ASP A 33 7.41 6.77 5.94
C ASP A 33 7.30 7.31 4.49
N PHE A 34 6.82 6.47 3.59
CA PHE A 34 6.57 6.78 2.20
C PHE A 34 5.18 6.28 1.80
N HIS A 35 4.64 6.79 0.70
CA HIS A 35 3.36 6.35 0.15
C HIS A 35 3.53 5.08 -0.66
N LYS A 36 2.48 4.26 -0.68
CA LYS A 36 2.47 2.99 -1.40
C LYS A 36 1.22 2.90 -2.26
N ILE A 37 1.41 2.47 -3.52
CA ILE A 37 0.31 2.04 -4.38
C ILE A 37 0.54 0.56 -4.68
N LEU A 38 -0.48 -0.25 -4.47
CA LEU A 38 -0.42 -1.68 -4.79
C LEU A 38 -1.50 -1.99 -5.81
N ILE A 39 -1.12 -2.64 -6.91
CA ILE A 39 -2.04 -3.17 -7.90
C ILE A 39 -2.08 -4.68 -7.74
N CYS A 40 -3.21 -5.22 -7.33
CA CYS A 40 -3.40 -6.67 -7.20
C CYS A 40 -3.70 -7.25 -8.58
N LEU A 41 -2.87 -8.18 -9.04
CA LEU A 41 -3.08 -8.87 -10.32
C LEU A 41 -3.73 -10.23 -10.12
N SER A 42 -3.37 -10.95 -9.05
CA SER A 42 -3.96 -12.24 -8.71
C SER A 42 -3.72 -12.55 -7.23
N GLY A 43 -4.42 -13.56 -6.72
CA GLY A 43 -4.29 -14.05 -5.36
C GLY A 43 -5.59 -13.94 -4.58
N ASN A 44 -5.63 -14.61 -3.43
CA ASN A 44 -6.75 -14.54 -2.48
C ASN A 44 -6.30 -13.73 -1.28
N ILE A 45 -6.42 -12.41 -1.39
CA ILE A 45 -5.79 -11.45 -0.49
C ILE A 45 -6.83 -10.44 -0.01
N SER A 46 -6.76 -10.12 1.28
CA SER A 46 -7.38 -8.93 1.84
C SER A 46 -6.30 -7.97 2.31
N TYR A 47 -6.63 -6.70 2.41
CA TYR A 47 -5.73 -5.67 2.91
C TYR A 47 -6.39 -4.94 4.07
N CYS A 48 -5.72 -4.89 5.21
CA CYS A 48 -6.20 -4.15 6.38
C CYS A 48 -5.39 -2.85 6.50
N ILE A 49 -6.08 -1.73 6.48
CA ILE A 49 -5.46 -0.39 6.54
C ILE A 49 -6.23 0.44 7.55
N GLU A 50 -5.53 0.91 8.59
CA GLU A 50 -6.13 1.77 9.63
C GLU A 50 -7.44 1.19 10.19
N GLY A 51 -7.44 -0.12 10.45
CA GLY A 51 -8.60 -0.82 11.02
C GLY A 51 -9.71 -1.19 10.06
N ARG A 52 -9.56 -0.92 8.76
CA ARG A 52 -10.51 -1.34 7.73
C ARG A 52 -9.92 -2.45 6.89
N THR A 53 -10.75 -3.45 6.58
CA THR A 53 -10.34 -4.59 5.76
C THR A 53 -11.02 -4.54 4.40
N TYR A 54 -10.24 -4.70 3.36
CA TYR A 54 -10.69 -4.70 1.97
C TYR A 54 -10.34 -6.05 1.32
N ASP A 55 -11.33 -6.72 0.75
CA ASP A 55 -11.08 -7.92 -0.05
C ASP A 55 -10.69 -7.48 -1.46
N LEU A 56 -9.52 -7.93 -1.91
CA LEU A 56 -8.99 -7.49 -3.21
C LEU A 56 -9.44 -8.42 -4.33
N ARG A 57 -9.72 -7.82 -5.46
CA ARG A 57 -9.98 -8.49 -6.73
C ARG A 57 -8.86 -8.20 -7.71
N PRO A 58 -8.70 -9.02 -8.76
CA PRO A 58 -7.75 -8.67 -9.82
C PRO A 58 -8.00 -7.28 -10.36
N ASN A 59 -6.91 -6.51 -10.51
CA ASN A 59 -6.87 -5.13 -10.96
C ASN A 59 -7.32 -4.08 -9.92
N ASP A 60 -7.62 -4.48 -8.70
CA ASP A 60 -7.84 -3.50 -7.62
C ASP A 60 -6.56 -2.75 -7.31
N ILE A 61 -6.70 -1.47 -7.05
CA ILE A 61 -5.60 -0.56 -6.70
C ILE A 61 -5.79 -0.11 -5.27
N VAL A 62 -4.75 -0.30 -4.45
CA VAL A 62 -4.76 0.06 -3.03
C VAL A 62 -3.83 1.24 -2.82
N PHE A 63 -4.31 2.27 -2.13
CA PHE A 63 -3.52 3.44 -1.74
C PHE A 63 -3.25 3.39 -0.24
N VAL A 64 -1.99 3.40 0.15
CA VAL A 64 -1.57 3.46 1.55
C VAL A 64 -0.73 4.72 1.76
N ASN A 65 -1.21 5.62 2.59
CA ASN A 65 -0.47 6.84 2.91
C ASN A 65 0.71 6.54 3.84
N ALA A 66 1.74 7.35 3.74
CA ALA A 66 2.85 7.30 4.68
C ALA A 66 2.33 7.40 6.11
N GLY A 67 2.82 6.55 6.99
CA GLY A 67 2.40 6.48 8.38
C GLY A 67 1.15 5.65 8.67
N GLU A 68 0.39 5.27 7.67
CA GLU A 68 -0.80 4.42 7.88
C GLU A 68 -0.38 2.99 8.21
N VAL A 69 -0.93 2.45 9.29
CA VAL A 69 -0.68 1.07 9.72
C VAL A 69 -1.50 0.12 8.86
N HIS A 70 -0.83 -0.86 8.28
CA HIS A 70 -1.45 -1.78 7.34
C HIS A 70 -0.80 -3.16 7.36
N ARG A 71 -1.50 -4.14 6.81
CA ARG A 71 -0.93 -5.46 6.49
C ARG A 71 -1.76 -6.15 5.41
N PRO A 72 -1.12 -6.99 4.57
CA PRO A 72 -1.86 -7.94 3.75
C PRO A 72 -2.34 -9.11 4.61
N ILE A 73 -3.49 -9.67 4.25
CA ILE A 73 -4.01 -10.90 4.83
C ILE A 73 -4.08 -11.92 3.70
N ILE A 74 -3.26 -12.96 3.81
CA ILE A 74 -3.14 -13.98 2.77
C ILE A 74 -4.00 -15.16 3.19
N HIS A 75 -5.03 -15.48 2.40
CA HIS A 75 -6.04 -16.46 2.77
C HIS A 75 -5.65 -17.89 2.38
N ASP A 76 -4.85 -18.06 1.34
CA ASP A 76 -4.41 -19.38 0.86
C ASP A 76 -3.11 -19.27 0.06
N THR A 77 -2.71 -20.37 -0.60
CA THR A 77 -1.47 -20.44 -1.37
C THR A 77 -1.64 -20.07 -2.85
N THR A 78 -2.79 -19.53 -3.23
CA THR A 78 -2.97 -19.02 -4.60
C THR A 78 -1.89 -17.98 -4.88
N PRO A 79 -1.21 -18.05 -6.04
CA PRO A 79 -0.14 -17.10 -6.34
C PRO A 79 -0.61 -15.66 -6.22
N TYR A 80 0.08 -14.91 -5.38
CA TYR A 80 -0.18 -13.50 -5.15
C TYR A 80 0.76 -12.67 -6.02
N GLU A 81 0.24 -12.23 -7.15
CA GLU A 81 0.95 -11.37 -8.08
C GLU A 81 0.49 -9.93 -7.90
N ARG A 82 1.46 -9.01 -7.75
CA ARG A 82 1.16 -7.60 -7.54
C ARG A 82 2.28 -6.72 -8.07
N ILE A 83 1.90 -5.50 -8.39
CA ILE A 83 2.82 -4.41 -8.71
C ILE A 83 2.76 -3.42 -7.56
N ILE A 84 3.90 -3.04 -7.03
CA ILE A 84 4.00 -2.11 -5.91
C ILE A 84 4.80 -0.89 -6.32
N PHE A 85 4.25 0.30 -6.04
CA PHE A 85 4.93 1.58 -6.20
C PHE A 85 5.17 2.18 -4.82
N TYR A 86 6.40 2.55 -4.54
CA TYR A 86 6.76 3.38 -3.40
C TYR A 86 7.02 4.79 -3.88
N ILE A 87 6.43 5.78 -3.22
CA ILE A 87 6.55 7.19 -3.59
C ILE A 87 6.92 7.98 -2.34
N SER A 88 8.00 8.76 -2.40
CA SER A 88 8.42 9.57 -1.27
C SER A 88 7.41 10.67 -0.97
N ARG A 89 7.33 11.06 0.30
CA ARG A 89 6.47 12.17 0.73
C ARG A 89 6.83 13.46 0.00
N ASN A 90 8.11 13.77 -0.10
CA ASN A 90 8.59 15.00 -0.72
C ASN A 90 8.24 15.05 -2.20
N TYR A 91 8.41 13.93 -2.90
CA TYR A 91 8.07 13.86 -4.31
C TYR A 91 6.58 14.13 -4.55
N LEU A 92 5.72 13.53 -3.73
CA LEU A 92 4.28 13.71 -3.85
C LEU A 92 3.86 15.14 -3.49
N GLU A 93 4.46 15.73 -2.46
CA GLU A 93 4.21 17.11 -2.06
C GLU A 93 4.60 18.11 -3.14
N ASP A 94 5.74 17.89 -3.80
CA ASP A 94 6.17 18.74 -4.92
C ASP A 94 5.18 18.67 -6.09
N TYR A 95 4.65 17.48 -6.38
CA TYR A 95 3.62 17.32 -7.39
C TYR A 95 2.29 17.96 -6.98
N GLN A 96 1.99 17.99 -5.71
CA GLN A 96 0.77 18.59 -5.19
C GLN A 96 0.66 20.08 -5.51
N LYS A 97 1.78 20.78 -5.53
CA LYS A 97 1.85 22.18 -5.93
C LYS A 97 1.55 22.42 -7.41
N LYS A 98 1.48 21.33 -8.21
CA LYS A 98 1.26 21.36 -9.66
C LYS A 98 -0.07 20.74 -10.08
N ASP A 99 -1.04 20.63 -9.16
CA ASP A 99 -2.36 20.03 -9.42
C ASP A 99 -2.26 18.57 -9.88
N ASN A 100 -1.61 17.75 -9.08
CA ASN A 100 -1.42 16.33 -9.43
C ASN A 100 -2.57 15.47 -8.91
N ASP A 101 -3.24 14.74 -9.81
CA ASP A 101 -4.32 13.81 -9.50
C ASP A 101 -3.91 12.71 -8.52
N LEU A 102 -2.66 12.26 -8.56
CA LEU A 102 -2.15 11.23 -7.67
C LEU A 102 -2.17 11.68 -6.21
N ALA A 103 -1.75 12.93 -5.95
CA ALA A 103 -1.80 13.48 -4.60
C ALA A 103 -3.25 13.53 -4.08
N LEU A 104 -4.20 13.87 -4.95
CA LEU A 104 -5.62 13.87 -4.61
C LEU A 104 -6.13 12.47 -4.27
N CYS A 105 -5.69 11.44 -4.99
CA CYS A 105 -6.06 10.04 -4.68
C CYS A 105 -5.63 9.65 -3.28
N PHE A 106 -4.40 9.95 -2.88
CA PHE A 106 -3.92 9.65 -1.53
C PHE A 106 -4.66 10.43 -0.46
N LYS A 107 -4.89 11.70 -0.67
CA LYS A 107 -5.66 12.54 0.28
C LYS A 107 -7.08 12.04 0.42
N SER A 108 -7.74 11.72 -0.68
CA SER A 108 -9.10 11.20 -0.69
C SER A 108 -9.19 9.87 0.05
N ALA A 109 -8.24 8.95 -0.19
CA ALA A 109 -8.18 7.67 0.48
C ALA A 109 -8.09 7.84 2.00
N HIS A 110 -7.18 8.70 2.48
CA HIS A 110 -6.98 8.94 3.90
C HIS A 110 -8.20 9.63 4.53
N LYS A 111 -8.70 10.70 3.92
CA LYS A 111 -9.82 11.49 4.43
C LYS A 111 -11.11 10.68 4.48
N ASN A 112 -11.41 9.94 3.42
CA ASN A 112 -12.65 9.17 3.27
C ASN A 112 -12.52 7.74 3.79
N GLN A 113 -11.33 7.31 4.19
CA GLN A 113 -11.00 5.96 4.61
C GLN A 113 -11.42 4.91 3.56
N SER A 114 -11.26 5.25 2.30
CA SER A 114 -11.50 4.38 1.15
C SER A 114 -10.21 4.23 0.36
N HIS A 115 -9.47 3.14 0.61
CA HIS A 115 -8.12 2.93 0.10
C HIS A 115 -8.06 2.09 -1.18
N VAL A 116 -9.19 1.58 -1.62
CA VAL A 116 -9.28 0.71 -2.81
C VAL A 116 -10.14 1.33 -3.90
#